data_6632774e5f6d3152fec4e2a33cf3befc
#
_entry.id   6632774e5f6d3152fec4e2a33cf3befc
#
_cell.length_a   1.000
_cell.length_b   1.000
_cell.length_c   1.000
_cell.angle_alpha   90.00
_cell.angle_beta   90.00
_cell.angle_gamma   90.00
#
_symmetry.space_group_name_H-M   'P 1'
#
loop_
_entity.id
_entity.type
_entity.pdbx_description
1 polymer ?
#
loop_
_entity_poly.entity_id
_entity_poly.type
_entity_poly.pdbx_seq_one_letter_code
_entity_poly.pdbx_strand_id
1 'polypeptide(L)'
;GSGGVGSIRWGGLRNFGNILGLKVVTCEAEPRVLDLTGPDILKVAHAYGTNGIIVEAEMPLTQHYDWVDMMVGFDSIIEACAFAEQVARQDGLLCKEISPVAAPLAHDYFNRHRPYIRSREQSVVLLMVAPAAVPAMVDFVAFHKGDLLLNGATLEPEAKVKLPPIYELAWNHTTLRGLKIDPTITYLQTQYPDLAHVKWAVDTFGDEMPMHIEMTRFDGRIVFSGLPVVRYTTEER
;
A
#
# COMPACT_ATOMS: atom_id res chain seq x y z
N GLY A 1 -13.35 2.78 -12.31
CA GLY A 1 -12.19 2.04 -11.95
C GLY A 1 -12.41 1.06 -10.83
N SER A 2 -11.57 0.06 -10.76
CA SER A 2 -11.46 -0.78 -9.57
C SER A 2 -11.07 0.10 -8.41
N GLY A 3 -11.94 0.33 -7.44
CA GLY A 3 -11.59 1.10 -6.27
C GLY A 3 -10.41 0.44 -5.56
N GLY A 4 -9.28 1.10 -5.48
CA GLY A 4 -8.17 0.67 -4.65
C GLY A 4 -8.57 0.58 -3.19
N VAL A 5 -7.76 -0.11 -2.40
CA VAL A 5 -7.99 -0.30 -0.96
C VAL A 5 -8.07 1.04 -0.22
N GLY A 6 -7.40 2.06 -0.74
CA GLY A 6 -7.35 3.40 -0.13
C GLY A 6 -5.92 3.83 0.21
N SER A 7 -5.79 4.81 1.07
CA SER A 7 -4.49 5.32 1.51
C SER A 7 -4.52 5.72 2.97
N ILE A 8 -3.34 5.95 3.53
CA ILE A 8 -3.20 6.43 4.90
C ILE A 8 -3.73 7.89 5.04
N ARG A 9 -3.65 8.68 3.97
CA ARG A 9 -4.05 10.09 4.00
C ARG A 9 -5.54 10.30 3.74
N TRP A 10 -6.09 9.60 2.76
CA TRP A 10 -7.41 9.88 2.19
C TRP A 10 -8.47 8.84 2.54
N GLY A 11 -8.04 7.72 3.12
CA GLY A 11 -8.92 6.60 3.37
C GLY A 11 -9.23 5.79 2.11
N GLY A 12 -10.21 4.93 2.18
CA GLY A 12 -10.66 4.11 1.07
C GLY A 12 -11.28 4.93 -0.05
N LEU A 13 -11.13 4.51 -1.31
CA LEU A 13 -11.74 5.21 -2.45
C LEU A 13 -13.28 5.26 -2.36
N ARG A 14 -13.86 4.34 -1.60
CA ARG A 14 -15.32 4.31 -1.34
C ARG A 14 -15.75 5.16 -0.13
N ASN A 15 -14.81 5.75 0.61
CA ASN A 15 -15.14 6.65 1.70
C ASN A 15 -15.67 7.96 1.12
N PHE A 16 -16.68 8.51 1.79
CA PHE A 16 -17.22 9.83 1.43
C PHE A 16 -16.13 10.90 1.47
N GLY A 17 -16.12 11.77 0.47
CA GLY A 17 -15.13 12.83 0.34
C GLY A 17 -13.94 12.51 -0.57
N ASN A 18 -13.71 11.25 -0.97
CA ASN A 18 -12.69 10.91 -1.95
C ASN A 18 -13.18 11.00 -3.40
N ILE A 19 -14.46 10.82 -3.61
CA ILE A 19 -15.16 11.13 -4.86
C ILE A 19 -16.32 12.03 -4.48
N LEU A 20 -16.35 13.24 -5.00
CA LEU A 20 -17.38 14.23 -4.69
C LEU A 20 -18.58 14.13 -5.61
N GLY A 21 -18.35 13.80 -6.88
CA GLY A 21 -19.38 13.62 -7.89
C GLY A 21 -18.93 12.72 -9.03
N LEU A 22 -19.87 12.02 -9.65
CA LEU A 22 -19.68 11.25 -10.87
C LEU A 22 -20.75 11.57 -11.89
N LYS A 23 -20.34 11.74 -13.16
CA LYS A 23 -21.26 11.70 -14.28
C LYS A 23 -21.13 10.35 -14.96
N VAL A 24 -22.24 9.66 -15.10
CA VAL A 24 -22.29 8.26 -15.54
C VAL A 24 -23.27 8.10 -16.70
N VAL A 25 -22.86 7.40 -17.73
CA VAL A 25 -23.75 6.92 -18.80
C VAL A 25 -24.17 5.51 -18.46
N THR A 26 -25.47 5.25 -18.37
CA THR A 26 -26.02 3.92 -18.01
C THR A 26 -25.83 2.90 -19.12
N CYS A 27 -25.81 1.61 -18.77
CA CYS A 27 -25.74 0.51 -19.72
C CYS A 27 -27.15 -0.02 -20.11
N GLU A 28 -28.15 0.84 -20.12
CA GLU A 28 -29.51 0.54 -20.56
C GLU A 28 -29.62 0.53 -22.09
N ALA A 29 -30.69 -0.05 -22.64
CA ALA A 29 -30.94 -0.05 -24.09
C ALA A 29 -31.05 1.40 -24.65
N GLU A 30 -31.62 2.30 -23.85
CA GLU A 30 -31.60 3.74 -24.08
C GLU A 30 -30.76 4.40 -23.01
N PRO A 31 -29.46 4.67 -23.28
CA PRO A 31 -28.55 5.20 -22.26
C PRO A 31 -28.98 6.55 -21.73
N ARG A 32 -28.93 6.70 -20.42
CA ARG A 32 -29.16 7.98 -19.72
C ARG A 32 -27.87 8.50 -19.14
N VAL A 33 -27.76 9.82 -19.03
CA VAL A 33 -26.71 10.49 -18.27
C VAL A 33 -27.21 10.79 -16.87
N LEU A 34 -26.48 10.32 -15.87
CA LEU A 34 -26.79 10.52 -14.45
C LEU A 34 -25.67 11.30 -13.79
N ASP A 35 -26.06 12.30 -12.98
CA ASP A 35 -25.15 12.98 -12.06
C ASP A 35 -25.34 12.37 -10.66
N LEU A 36 -24.30 11.70 -10.15
CA LEU A 36 -24.33 10.99 -8.88
C LEU A 36 -23.49 11.72 -7.83
N THR A 37 -24.04 11.89 -6.63
CA THR A 37 -23.36 12.48 -5.48
C THR A 37 -23.64 11.68 -4.21
N GLY A 38 -22.85 11.89 -3.16
CA GLY A 38 -23.04 11.25 -1.86
C GLY A 38 -23.10 9.71 -1.96
N PRO A 39 -24.07 9.06 -1.28
CA PRO A 39 -24.19 7.59 -1.27
C PRO A 39 -24.39 6.95 -2.65
N ASP A 40 -24.96 7.69 -3.60
CA ASP A 40 -25.26 7.16 -4.93
C ASP A 40 -23.99 6.86 -5.75
N ILE A 41 -22.87 7.52 -5.43
CA ILE A 41 -21.55 7.23 -6.00
C ILE A 41 -21.16 5.77 -5.79
N LEU A 42 -21.53 5.18 -4.65
CA LEU A 42 -21.19 3.80 -4.31
C LEU A 42 -21.88 2.76 -5.20
N LYS A 43 -22.93 3.15 -5.92
CA LYS A 43 -23.62 2.26 -6.88
C LYS A 43 -22.76 1.97 -8.11
N VAL A 44 -21.79 2.86 -8.41
CA VAL A 44 -20.95 2.78 -9.61
C VAL A 44 -19.46 2.64 -9.29
N ALA A 45 -19.02 3.28 -8.21
CA ALA A 45 -17.64 3.14 -7.76
C ALA A 45 -17.32 1.68 -7.42
N HIS A 46 -16.22 1.15 -7.97
CA HIS A 46 -15.79 -0.25 -7.82
C HIS A 46 -16.77 -1.29 -8.40
N ALA A 47 -17.55 -0.91 -9.41
CA ALA A 47 -18.51 -1.81 -10.07
C ALA A 47 -17.95 -2.45 -11.36
N TYR A 48 -16.68 -2.30 -11.65
CA TYR A 48 -15.98 -2.90 -12.81
C TYR A 48 -16.62 -2.58 -14.17
N GLY A 49 -17.35 -1.45 -14.27
CA GLY A 49 -18.05 -1.05 -15.50
C GLY A 49 -19.38 -1.77 -15.75
N THR A 50 -19.87 -2.55 -14.79
CA THR A 50 -21.13 -3.32 -14.96
C THR A 50 -22.39 -2.47 -14.85
N ASN A 51 -22.31 -1.32 -14.15
CA ASN A 51 -23.47 -0.48 -13.86
C ASN A 51 -23.55 0.78 -14.72
N GLY A 52 -22.50 1.08 -15.47
CA GLY A 52 -22.40 2.27 -16.31
C GLY A 52 -20.96 2.65 -16.60
N ILE A 53 -20.82 3.64 -17.47
CA ILE A 53 -19.52 4.21 -17.88
C ILE A 53 -19.35 5.57 -17.18
N ILE A 54 -18.33 5.68 -16.34
CA ILE A 54 -17.98 6.99 -15.73
C ILE A 54 -17.32 7.84 -16.82
N VAL A 55 -17.91 8.97 -17.11
CA VAL A 55 -17.42 9.93 -18.13
C VAL A 55 -16.83 11.20 -17.52
N GLU A 56 -17.17 11.49 -16.25
CA GLU A 56 -16.65 12.63 -15.51
C GLU A 56 -16.57 12.27 -14.02
N ALA A 57 -15.51 12.69 -13.34
CA ALA A 57 -15.35 12.52 -11.91
C ALA A 57 -14.86 13.82 -11.27
N GLU A 58 -15.52 14.23 -10.19
CA GLU A 58 -15.10 15.31 -9.32
C GLU A 58 -14.40 14.73 -8.10
N MET A 59 -13.14 15.13 -7.89
CA MET A 59 -12.28 14.63 -6.81
C MET A 59 -11.62 15.79 -6.07
N PRO A 60 -11.39 15.66 -4.75
CA PRO A 60 -10.65 16.67 -4.01
C PRO A 60 -9.19 16.71 -4.44
N LEU A 61 -8.58 17.87 -4.39
CA LEU A 61 -7.16 18.07 -4.63
C LEU A 61 -6.43 18.27 -3.30
N THR A 62 -5.14 18.03 -3.31
CA THR A 62 -4.24 18.24 -2.17
C THR A 62 -2.94 18.89 -2.61
N GLN A 63 -2.16 19.35 -1.66
CA GLN A 63 -0.81 19.85 -1.88
C GLN A 63 0.03 18.78 -2.60
N HIS A 64 0.71 19.17 -3.66
CA HIS A 64 1.75 18.37 -4.28
C HIS A 64 3.03 18.39 -3.42
N TYR A 65 3.66 17.22 -3.29
CA TYR A 65 4.96 17.05 -2.64
C TYR A 65 5.88 16.24 -3.54
N ASP A 66 7.16 16.61 -3.56
CA ASP A 66 8.23 15.78 -4.13
C ASP A 66 8.59 14.68 -3.14
N TRP A 67 7.75 13.64 -3.08
CA TRP A 67 7.86 12.57 -2.11
C TRP A 67 9.24 11.92 -2.11
N VAL A 68 9.79 11.73 -0.93
CA VAL A 68 11.07 11.05 -0.71
C VAL A 68 10.80 9.60 -0.41
N ASP A 69 11.33 8.72 -1.26
CA ASP A 69 11.26 7.28 -1.09
C ASP A 69 12.22 6.84 0.01
N MET A 70 11.74 6.06 0.97
CA MET A 70 12.56 5.51 2.05
C MET A 70 12.22 4.02 2.24
N MET A 71 13.21 3.23 2.67
CA MET A 71 13.04 1.83 3.05
C MET A 71 13.69 1.59 4.40
N VAL A 72 12.96 0.95 5.30
CA VAL A 72 13.40 0.65 6.66
C VAL A 72 13.30 -0.85 6.89
N GLY A 73 14.38 -1.47 7.37
CA GLY A 73 14.45 -2.91 7.66
C GLY A 73 14.15 -3.24 9.11
N PHE A 74 13.56 -4.42 9.33
CA PHE A 74 13.27 -5.01 10.64
C PHE A 74 13.50 -6.52 10.61
N ASP A 75 13.73 -7.13 11.77
CA ASP A 75 13.97 -8.56 11.90
C ASP A 75 12.69 -9.40 11.69
N SER A 76 11.51 -8.79 11.88
CA SER A 76 10.23 -9.47 11.68
C SER A 76 9.18 -8.57 11.04
N ILE A 77 8.18 -9.18 10.41
CA ILE A 77 7.02 -8.44 9.88
C ILE A 77 6.19 -7.80 10.99
N ILE A 78 6.17 -8.39 12.18
CA ILE A 78 5.42 -7.83 13.31
C ILE A 78 6.07 -6.54 13.81
N GLU A 79 7.41 -6.49 13.89
CA GLU A 79 8.14 -5.25 14.22
C GLU A 79 7.94 -4.19 13.13
N ALA A 80 8.02 -4.59 11.86
CA ALA A 80 7.74 -3.71 10.73
C ALA A 80 6.31 -3.12 10.79
N CYS A 81 5.31 -3.94 11.09
CA CYS A 81 3.92 -3.50 11.26
C CYS A 81 3.74 -2.60 12.49
N ALA A 82 4.38 -2.92 13.60
CA ALA A 82 4.35 -2.08 14.80
C ALA A 82 4.94 -0.69 14.54
N PHE A 83 6.10 -0.63 13.88
CA PHE A 83 6.69 0.63 13.45
C PHE A 83 5.76 1.39 12.49
N ALA A 84 5.23 0.72 11.47
CA ALA A 84 4.32 1.33 10.49
C ALA A 84 3.07 1.92 11.14
N GLU A 85 2.49 1.24 12.14
CA GLU A 85 1.38 1.76 12.92
C GLU A 85 1.76 3.02 13.69
N GLN A 86 2.94 3.05 14.32
CA GLN A 86 3.42 4.24 15.02
C GLN A 86 3.64 5.41 14.06
N VAL A 87 4.24 5.19 12.89
CA VAL A 87 4.36 6.23 11.84
C VAL A 87 2.98 6.74 11.42
N ALA A 88 2.04 5.83 11.16
CA ALA A 88 0.69 6.18 10.71
C ALA A 88 -0.10 7.04 11.73
N ARG A 89 0.25 6.93 13.02
CA ARG A 89 -0.36 7.71 14.12
C ARG A 89 0.28 9.08 14.32
N GLN A 90 1.40 9.40 13.64
CA GLN A 90 2.09 10.68 13.80
C GLN A 90 1.60 11.70 12.77
N ASP A 91 0.93 12.73 13.21
CA ASP A 91 0.49 13.81 12.31
C ASP A 91 1.66 14.60 11.72
N GLY A 92 2.77 14.70 12.45
CA GLY A 92 4.00 15.39 12.02
C GLY A 92 4.84 14.61 10.99
N LEU A 93 4.65 13.31 10.87
CA LEU A 93 5.34 12.47 9.89
C LEU A 93 4.46 12.27 8.64
N LEU A 94 4.45 13.31 7.80
CA LEU A 94 3.61 13.32 6.60
C LEU A 94 4.08 12.27 5.58
N CYS A 95 3.35 11.16 5.49
CA CYS A 95 3.58 10.08 4.53
C CYS A 95 2.41 9.95 3.56
N LYS A 96 2.72 9.64 2.29
CA LYS A 96 1.74 9.22 1.27
C LYS A 96 1.52 7.72 1.30
N GLU A 97 2.56 6.96 1.62
CA GLU A 97 2.57 5.52 1.65
C GLU A 97 3.35 5.00 2.86
N ILE A 98 2.84 3.96 3.48
CA ILE A 98 3.45 3.21 4.59
C ILE A 98 3.09 1.75 4.36
N SER A 99 4.05 0.94 3.88
CA SER A 99 3.78 -0.42 3.43
C SER A 99 4.78 -1.42 4.03
N PRO A 100 4.43 -2.15 5.09
CA PRO A 100 5.17 -3.29 5.58
C PRO A 100 5.12 -4.48 4.62
N VAL A 101 6.29 -5.06 4.34
CA VAL A 101 6.46 -6.23 3.46
C VAL A 101 7.26 -7.28 4.18
N ALA A 102 6.69 -8.47 4.35
CA ALA A 102 7.34 -9.58 5.03
C ALA A 102 8.53 -10.13 4.23
N ALA A 103 9.54 -10.61 4.95
CA ALA A 103 10.52 -11.52 4.38
C ALA A 103 9.80 -12.78 3.83
N PRO A 104 10.27 -13.37 2.74
CA PRO A 104 11.38 -12.94 1.90
C PRO A 104 10.96 -12.07 0.70
N LEU A 105 9.72 -11.56 0.67
CA LEU A 105 9.10 -10.93 -0.51
C LEU A 105 9.95 -9.78 -1.07
N ALA A 106 10.41 -8.88 -0.18
CA ALA A 106 11.18 -7.72 -0.61
C ALA A 106 12.49 -8.13 -1.29
N HIS A 107 13.23 -9.06 -0.68
CA HIS A 107 14.48 -9.57 -1.25
C HIS A 107 14.25 -10.30 -2.58
N ASP A 108 13.23 -11.15 -2.66
CA ASP A 108 13.00 -12.01 -3.81
C ASP A 108 12.36 -11.27 -4.99
N TYR A 109 11.52 -10.25 -4.73
CA TYR A 109 10.71 -9.60 -5.77
C TYR A 109 11.16 -8.18 -6.14
N PHE A 110 11.94 -7.49 -5.28
CA PHE A 110 12.37 -6.12 -5.52
C PHE A 110 13.78 -6.05 -6.11
N ASN A 111 13.99 -6.66 -7.27
CA ASN A 111 15.31 -6.89 -7.88
C ASN A 111 16.21 -5.64 -7.92
N ARG A 112 15.67 -4.44 -8.21
CA ARG A 112 16.44 -3.20 -8.25
C ARG A 112 16.79 -2.67 -6.86
N HIS A 113 15.96 -2.96 -5.85
CA HIS A 113 16.15 -2.54 -4.46
C HIS A 113 16.87 -3.59 -3.61
N ARG A 114 17.00 -4.82 -4.10
CA ARG A 114 17.70 -5.92 -3.39
C ARG A 114 19.09 -5.54 -2.84
N PRO A 115 19.94 -4.77 -3.55
CA PRO A 115 21.25 -4.39 -3.00
C PRO A 115 21.19 -3.58 -1.70
N TYR A 116 20.04 -2.98 -1.36
CA TYR A 116 19.84 -2.24 -0.13
C TYR A 116 19.31 -3.11 1.01
N ILE A 117 18.79 -4.31 0.73
CA ILE A 117 18.24 -5.26 1.71
C ILE A 117 19.37 -6.14 2.21
N ARG A 118 19.58 -6.18 3.53
CA ARG A 118 20.76 -6.85 4.11
C ARG A 118 20.71 -8.36 4.03
N SER A 119 19.52 -8.96 4.20
CA SER A 119 19.36 -10.41 4.12
C SER A 119 17.99 -10.78 3.55
N ARG A 120 17.84 -12.03 3.17
CA ARG A 120 16.58 -12.57 2.67
C ARG A 120 15.51 -12.67 3.76
N GLU A 121 15.92 -12.73 5.01
CA GLU A 121 15.06 -12.84 6.20
C GLU A 121 14.60 -11.47 6.71
N GLN A 122 15.10 -10.37 6.13
CA GLN A 122 14.73 -9.04 6.55
C GLN A 122 13.36 -8.62 6.00
N SER A 123 12.43 -8.26 6.88
CA SER A 123 11.20 -7.56 6.54
C SER A 123 11.47 -6.07 6.36
N VAL A 124 10.70 -5.40 5.52
CA VAL A 124 10.90 -3.98 5.24
C VAL A 124 9.63 -3.18 5.40
N VAL A 125 9.77 -1.88 5.65
CA VAL A 125 8.69 -0.89 5.51
C VAL A 125 9.06 0.05 4.37
N LEU A 126 8.20 0.12 3.38
CA LEU A 126 8.29 1.07 2.27
C LEU A 126 7.57 2.36 2.66
N LEU A 127 8.21 3.51 2.44
CA LEU A 127 7.68 4.80 2.84
C LEU A 127 7.82 5.82 1.69
N MET A 128 6.78 6.64 1.52
CA MET A 128 6.88 7.88 0.76
C MET A 128 6.65 9.06 1.71
N VAL A 129 7.71 9.78 2.02
CA VAL A 129 7.77 10.81 3.07
C VAL A 129 7.82 12.20 2.45
N ALA A 130 7.06 13.15 2.99
CA ALA A 130 7.17 14.56 2.55
C ALA A 130 8.56 15.11 2.88
N PRO A 131 9.18 15.93 2.00
CA PRO A 131 10.55 16.40 2.19
C PRO A 131 10.82 17.05 3.56
N ALA A 132 9.86 17.85 4.05
CA ALA A 132 9.98 18.52 5.35
C ALA A 132 9.94 17.54 6.54
N ALA A 133 9.38 16.34 6.38
CA ALA A 133 9.30 15.34 7.44
C ALA A 133 10.48 14.36 7.45
N VAL A 134 11.36 14.39 6.44
CA VAL A 134 12.47 13.43 6.31
C VAL A 134 13.41 13.45 7.53
N PRO A 135 13.88 14.60 8.05
CA PRO A 135 14.75 14.59 9.23
C PRO A 135 14.10 13.94 10.44
N ALA A 136 12.84 14.30 10.74
CA ALA A 136 12.09 13.71 11.84
C ALA A 136 11.82 12.21 11.63
N MET A 137 11.62 11.77 10.39
CA MET A 137 11.47 10.34 10.07
C MET A 137 12.77 9.58 10.33
N VAL A 138 13.93 10.13 9.98
CA VAL A 138 15.23 9.50 10.26
C VAL A 138 15.42 9.30 11.76
N ASP A 139 15.13 10.33 12.57
CA ASP A 139 15.19 10.24 14.03
C ASP A 139 14.19 9.22 14.59
N PHE A 140 12.99 9.18 14.01
CA PHE A 140 11.95 8.23 14.40
C PHE A 140 12.33 6.78 14.08
N VAL A 141 12.94 6.52 12.93
CA VAL A 141 13.50 5.22 12.56
C VAL A 141 14.55 4.77 13.57
N ALA A 142 15.50 5.67 13.91
CA ALA A 142 16.54 5.37 14.89
C ALA A 142 15.97 5.09 16.29
N PHE A 143 14.99 5.89 16.72
CA PHE A 143 14.29 5.68 18.01
C PHE A 143 13.63 4.30 18.10
N HIS A 144 13.02 3.84 17.03
CA HIS A 144 12.37 2.52 16.93
C HIS A 144 13.34 1.39 16.54
N LYS A 145 14.65 1.65 16.50
CA LYS A 145 15.70 0.68 16.15
C LYS A 145 15.51 0.05 14.75
N GLY A 146 14.84 0.78 13.85
CA GLY A 146 14.74 0.38 12.45
C GLY A 146 16.08 0.58 11.74
N ASP A 147 16.32 -0.26 10.77
CA ASP A 147 17.50 -0.18 9.92
C ASP A 147 17.19 0.66 8.68
N LEU A 148 17.69 1.88 8.62
CA LEU A 148 17.47 2.76 7.46
C LEU A 148 18.26 2.23 6.26
N LEU A 149 17.58 1.47 5.39
CA LEU A 149 18.17 0.81 4.22
C LEU A 149 18.31 1.75 3.02
N LEU A 150 17.35 2.63 2.83
CA LEU A 150 17.31 3.58 1.73
C LEU A 150 16.70 4.90 2.19
N ASN A 151 17.36 6.01 1.82
CA ASN A 151 16.85 7.36 1.97
C ASN A 151 17.03 8.10 0.63
N GLY A 152 15.95 8.30 -0.10
CA GLY A 152 15.95 8.98 -1.39
C GLY A 152 16.43 10.44 -1.35
N ALA A 153 16.44 11.08 -0.17
CA ALA A 153 16.98 12.42 -0.03
C ALA A 153 18.52 12.48 -0.10
N THR A 154 19.18 11.36 0.22
CA THR A 154 20.65 11.26 0.27
C THR A 154 21.24 10.39 -0.86
N LEU A 155 20.38 9.83 -1.72
CA LEU A 155 20.85 9.07 -2.89
C LEU A 155 21.47 9.98 -3.93
N GLU A 156 22.59 9.53 -4.49
CA GLU A 156 23.18 10.17 -5.67
C GLU A 156 22.20 10.13 -6.85
N PRO A 157 22.17 11.19 -7.69
CA PRO A 157 21.21 11.29 -8.81
C PRO A 157 21.23 10.08 -9.73
N GLU A 158 22.40 9.51 -10.03
CA GLU A 158 22.58 8.36 -10.92
C GLU A 158 22.01 7.07 -10.29
N ALA A 159 22.07 6.93 -8.97
CA ALA A 159 21.46 5.82 -8.24
C ALA A 159 19.94 5.97 -8.22
N LYS A 160 19.46 7.17 -7.95
CA LYS A 160 18.02 7.48 -7.89
C LYS A 160 17.31 7.18 -9.21
N VAL A 161 17.90 7.55 -10.35
CA VAL A 161 17.32 7.30 -11.71
C VAL A 161 17.19 5.80 -12.01
N LYS A 162 18.04 4.96 -11.41
CA LYS A 162 18.04 3.51 -11.65
C LYS A 162 17.00 2.75 -10.84
N LEU A 163 16.44 3.36 -9.81
CA LEU A 163 15.46 2.73 -8.94
C LEU A 163 14.05 3.08 -9.40
N PRO A 164 13.15 2.10 -9.55
CA PRO A 164 11.73 2.40 -9.66
C PRO A 164 11.25 3.08 -8.37
N PRO A 165 10.30 4.02 -8.46
CA PRO A 165 9.72 4.63 -7.28
C PRO A 165 9.12 3.59 -6.32
N ILE A 166 9.13 3.87 -5.02
CA ILE A 166 8.64 2.94 -3.98
C ILE A 166 7.19 2.52 -4.23
N TYR A 167 6.33 3.41 -4.72
CA TYR A 167 4.93 3.04 -5.01
C TYR A 167 4.78 1.93 -6.06
N GLU A 168 5.79 1.71 -6.90
CA GLU A 168 5.82 0.57 -7.83
C GLU A 168 6.17 -0.77 -7.16
N LEU A 169 6.50 -0.77 -5.89
CA LEU A 169 6.78 -1.96 -5.09
C LEU A 169 5.60 -2.35 -4.21
N ALA A 170 4.69 -1.40 -3.96
CA ALA A 170 3.56 -1.52 -3.05
C ALA A 170 2.25 -1.93 -3.75
N TRP A 171 1.19 -2.12 -3.01
CA TRP A 171 -0.12 -2.51 -3.51
C TRP A 171 -0.05 -3.80 -4.34
N ASN A 172 -0.81 -3.92 -5.40
CA ASN A 172 -0.77 -5.06 -6.32
C ASN A 172 0.56 -5.21 -7.07
N HIS A 173 1.42 -4.19 -7.08
CA HIS A 173 2.70 -4.28 -7.77
C HIS A 173 3.63 -5.33 -7.17
N THR A 174 3.58 -5.55 -5.84
CA THR A 174 4.29 -6.65 -5.17
C THR A 174 3.89 -8.00 -5.76
N THR A 175 2.59 -8.28 -5.84
CA THR A 175 2.06 -9.51 -6.42
C THR A 175 2.40 -9.64 -7.91
N LEU A 176 2.26 -8.56 -8.69
CA LEU A 176 2.59 -8.57 -10.12
C LEU A 176 4.08 -8.84 -10.38
N ARG A 177 4.96 -8.40 -9.47
CA ARG A 177 6.39 -8.73 -9.53
C ARG A 177 6.63 -10.20 -9.18
N GLY A 178 5.96 -10.68 -8.13
CA GLY A 178 6.01 -12.10 -7.74
C GLY A 178 5.53 -13.02 -8.84
N LEU A 179 4.41 -12.74 -9.50
CA LEU A 179 3.86 -13.53 -10.61
C LEU A 179 4.79 -13.67 -11.82
N LYS A 180 5.71 -12.71 -12.03
CA LYS A 180 6.74 -12.82 -13.08
C LYS A 180 7.83 -13.84 -12.73
N ILE A 181 7.99 -14.16 -11.46
CA ILE A 181 9.00 -15.09 -10.94
C ILE A 181 8.37 -16.46 -10.67
N ASP A 182 7.22 -16.46 -10.02
CA ASP A 182 6.43 -17.65 -9.68
C ASP A 182 4.97 -17.45 -10.11
N PRO A 183 4.55 -18.02 -11.25
CA PRO A 183 3.19 -17.89 -11.74
C PRO A 183 2.14 -18.68 -10.93
N THR A 184 2.56 -19.46 -9.95
CA THR A 184 1.66 -20.27 -9.10
C THR A 184 1.14 -19.50 -7.89
N ILE A 185 1.67 -18.32 -7.60
CA ILE A 185 1.18 -17.50 -6.50
C ILE A 185 -0.15 -16.83 -6.85
N THR A 186 -0.90 -16.52 -5.83
CA THR A 186 -2.06 -15.62 -5.90
C THR A 186 -2.03 -14.65 -4.73
N TYR A 187 -3.06 -13.86 -4.54
CA TYR A 187 -3.18 -12.96 -3.41
C TYR A 187 -4.61 -12.89 -2.89
N LEU A 188 -4.75 -12.49 -1.66
CA LEU A 188 -6.03 -12.14 -1.06
C LEU A 188 -6.05 -10.62 -0.75
N GLN A 189 -7.24 -10.07 -0.66
CA GLN A 189 -7.44 -8.75 -0.07
C GLN A 189 -8.08 -8.92 1.30
N THR A 190 -7.34 -8.57 2.33
CA THR A 190 -7.75 -8.71 3.72
C THR A 190 -7.70 -7.36 4.41
N GLN A 191 -8.37 -7.25 5.54
CA GLN A 191 -8.28 -6.08 6.41
C GLN A 191 -8.16 -6.54 7.85
N TYR A 192 -7.12 -6.09 8.52
CA TYR A 192 -6.89 -6.36 9.93
C TYR A 192 -7.10 -5.06 10.72
N PRO A 193 -7.97 -5.09 11.74
CA PRO A 193 -8.31 -3.89 12.50
C PRO A 193 -7.15 -3.39 13.39
N ASP A 194 -6.24 -4.28 13.75
CA ASP A 194 -5.11 -4.02 14.63
C ASP A 194 -3.96 -5.01 14.43
N LEU A 195 -2.84 -4.74 15.10
CA LEU A 195 -1.63 -5.56 15.04
C LEU A 195 -1.82 -6.99 15.57
N ALA A 196 -2.74 -7.20 16.54
CA ALA A 196 -2.99 -8.54 17.09
C ALA A 196 -3.58 -9.47 16.04
N HIS A 197 -4.46 -8.95 15.17
CA HIS A 197 -5.02 -9.72 14.06
C HIS A 197 -3.98 -9.99 12.96
N VAL A 198 -3.06 -9.05 12.70
CA VAL A 198 -1.91 -9.31 11.80
C VAL A 198 -1.04 -10.42 12.37
N LYS A 199 -0.71 -10.34 13.66
CA LYS A 199 0.08 -11.38 14.34
C LYS A 199 -0.60 -12.75 14.27
N TRP A 200 -1.91 -12.81 14.54
CA TRP A 200 -2.67 -14.05 14.41
C TRP A 200 -2.55 -14.65 13.00
N ALA A 201 -2.68 -13.84 11.97
CA ALA A 201 -2.57 -14.32 10.59
C ALA A 201 -1.16 -14.82 10.26
N VAL A 202 -0.12 -14.11 10.72
CA VAL A 202 1.29 -14.55 10.57
C VAL A 202 1.54 -15.87 11.30
N ASP A 203 1.09 -15.98 12.54
CA ASP A 203 1.26 -17.19 13.35
C ASP A 203 0.48 -18.40 12.76
N THR A 204 -0.65 -18.13 12.08
CA THR A 204 -1.52 -19.18 11.53
C THR A 204 -1.02 -19.70 10.18
N PHE A 205 -0.60 -18.80 9.29
CA PHE A 205 -0.32 -19.13 7.89
C PHE A 205 1.18 -19.16 7.57
N GLY A 206 2.01 -18.50 8.37
CA GLY A 206 3.46 -18.52 8.24
C GLY A 206 3.95 -18.22 6.83
N ASP A 207 4.89 -19.03 6.35
CA ASP A 207 5.54 -18.87 5.05
C ASP A 207 4.64 -19.19 3.85
N GLU A 208 3.47 -19.79 4.07
CA GLU A 208 2.51 -20.08 2.98
C GLU A 208 1.78 -18.82 2.53
N MET A 209 1.71 -17.81 3.40
CA MET A 209 1.04 -16.56 3.13
C MET A 209 1.85 -15.36 3.67
N PRO A 210 3.07 -15.11 3.16
CA PRO A 210 3.86 -13.99 3.62
C PRO A 210 3.12 -12.67 3.40
N MET A 211 3.13 -11.84 4.44
CA MET A 211 2.33 -10.63 4.50
C MET A 211 2.91 -9.50 3.66
N HIS A 212 2.05 -8.86 2.89
CA HIS A 212 2.22 -7.52 2.36
C HIS A 212 1.07 -6.67 2.88
N ILE A 213 1.38 -5.59 3.53
CA ILE A 213 0.42 -4.73 4.24
C ILE A 213 0.53 -3.31 3.70
N GLU A 214 -0.60 -2.65 3.56
CA GLU A 214 -0.70 -1.21 3.34
C GLU A 214 -1.38 -0.57 4.54
N MET A 215 -0.74 0.42 5.15
CA MET A 215 -1.42 1.20 6.19
C MET A 215 -2.44 2.10 5.52
N THR A 216 -3.69 1.94 5.90
CA THR A 216 -4.80 2.71 5.32
C THR A 216 -5.68 3.30 6.41
N ARG A 217 -6.54 4.23 6.02
CA ARG A 217 -7.49 4.84 6.93
C ARG A 217 -8.92 4.56 6.44
N PHE A 218 -9.71 3.95 7.31
CA PHE A 218 -11.13 3.70 7.08
C PHE A 218 -11.96 4.33 8.20
N ASP A 219 -12.90 5.17 7.85
CA ASP A 219 -13.76 5.89 8.79
C ASP A 219 -12.99 6.54 9.94
N GLY A 220 -11.86 7.18 9.59
CA GLY A 220 -10.95 7.82 10.55
C GLY A 220 -10.02 6.87 11.32
N ARG A 221 -10.19 5.55 11.20
CA ARG A 221 -9.36 4.56 11.90
C ARG A 221 -8.21 4.09 11.02
N ILE A 222 -7.05 3.93 11.61
CA ILE A 222 -5.91 3.29 10.96
C ILE A 222 -6.13 1.80 10.99
N VAL A 223 -5.98 1.14 9.84
CA VAL A 223 -6.11 -0.31 9.66
C VAL A 223 -4.98 -0.84 8.80
N PHE A 224 -4.72 -2.13 8.95
CA PHE A 224 -3.75 -2.87 8.15
C PHE A 224 -4.49 -3.53 6.98
N SER A 225 -4.36 -2.98 5.78
CA SER A 225 -4.95 -3.56 4.57
C SER A 225 -3.98 -4.55 3.97
N GLY A 226 -4.29 -5.83 4.10
CA GLY A 226 -3.43 -6.92 3.65
C GLY A 226 -3.63 -7.24 2.17
N LEU A 227 -2.51 -7.47 1.51
CA LEU A 227 -2.40 -8.05 0.17
C LEU A 227 -1.41 -9.23 0.25
N PRO A 228 -1.62 -10.19 1.19
CA PRO A 228 -0.67 -11.29 1.37
C PRO A 228 -0.51 -12.08 0.07
N VAL A 229 0.72 -12.51 -0.16
CA VAL A 229 1.05 -13.37 -1.29
C VAL A 229 0.80 -14.82 -0.89
N VAL A 230 -0.22 -15.42 -1.48
CA VAL A 230 -0.59 -16.81 -1.21
C VAL A 230 0.20 -17.73 -2.14
N ARG A 231 0.93 -18.67 -1.58
CA ARG A 231 1.66 -19.69 -2.31
C ARG A 231 0.75 -20.88 -2.55
N TYR A 232 0.14 -20.90 -3.72
CA TYR A 232 -0.72 -22.00 -4.13
C TYR A 232 0.11 -23.05 -4.87
N THR A 233 0.40 -24.18 -4.21
CA THR A 233 1.30 -25.20 -4.74
C THR A 233 0.58 -26.48 -5.17
N THR A 234 -0.60 -26.79 -4.63
CA THR A 234 -1.42 -27.97 -4.96
C THR A 234 -2.90 -27.67 -4.78
N GLU A 235 -3.78 -28.48 -5.41
CA GLU A 235 -5.24 -28.38 -5.25
C GLU A 235 -5.73 -28.69 -3.81
N GLU A 236 -4.87 -29.32 -2.98
CA GLU A 236 -5.17 -29.69 -1.60
C GLU A 236 -4.90 -28.56 -0.60
N ARG A 237 -4.27 -27.47 -1.01
CA ARG A 237 -3.99 -26.26 -0.23
C ARG A 237 -4.94 -25.15 -0.60
#